data_9b963716b13e7b34c91f17686affe13b
#
_entry.id   9b963716b13e7b34c91f17686affe13b
#
_cell.length_a   1.000
_cell.length_b   1.000
_cell.length_c   1.000
_cell.angle_alpha   90.00
_cell.angle_beta   90.00
_cell.angle_gamma   90.00
#
_symmetry.space_group_name_H-M   'P 1'
#
loop_
_entity.id
_entity.type
_entity.pdbx_description
1 polymer ?
#
loop_
_entity_poly.entity_id
_entity_poly.type
_entity_poly.pdbx_seq_one_letter_code
_entity_poly.pdbx_strand_id
1 'polypeptide(L)'
;MSTALGLGIDAGGTQTRWALAAPPGTIVAEGAVRGMSALQLHEGVVGETLSELASAALAHGRPARVYAGFTGLGRDVEPLRTLIGEPLDLAPDAVTVTSDIDIAYRDIFSPGEGYVVYAGTGSVVAFIDASGTLHRAGGRGVALDDGGGGYWIAREALRYIWRADDEDPAGSWRDSPLAIALFEQIGGAGWSHTHRYVYGGDRGDMGRLALAVAKVAGEDPVAREILAAAGRELARLALVMTRRHGPRPVALTGRAAQLHPLIFESMRATIPPATQLELRVSSGHHAAARLALKAAQRSQPA
;
A
#
# COMPACT_ATOMS: atom_id res chain seq x y z
N MET A 1 7.65 -9.70 36.52
CA MET A 1 8.14 -8.68 35.57
C MET A 1 7.13 -8.62 34.45
N SER A 2 6.50 -7.47 34.20
CA SER A 2 5.57 -7.32 33.08
C SER A 2 6.36 -7.50 31.77
N THR A 3 5.91 -8.40 30.92
CA THR A 3 6.55 -8.66 29.62
C THR A 3 6.30 -7.44 28.73
N ALA A 4 7.36 -6.74 28.32
CA ALA A 4 7.24 -5.58 27.45
C ALA A 4 6.54 -5.98 26.13
N LEU A 5 5.53 -5.22 25.72
CA LEU A 5 4.84 -5.37 24.44
C LEU A 5 5.23 -4.25 23.49
N GLY A 6 5.28 -4.56 22.20
CA GLY A 6 5.45 -3.58 21.12
C GLY A 6 4.20 -3.51 20.25
N LEU A 7 3.66 -2.32 20.03
CA LEU A 7 2.52 -2.09 19.13
C LEU A 7 3.00 -1.63 17.75
N GLY A 8 2.60 -2.36 16.73
CA GLY A 8 2.80 -1.99 15.32
C GLY A 8 1.50 -1.50 14.70
N ILE A 9 1.57 -0.41 13.93
CA ILE A 9 0.44 0.17 13.20
C ILE A 9 0.82 0.33 11.72
N ASP A 10 -0.04 -0.14 10.82
CA ASP A 10 0.02 0.07 9.38
C ASP A 10 -1.24 0.84 8.95
N ALA A 11 -1.10 2.15 8.85
CA ALA A 11 -2.18 3.08 8.56
C ALA A 11 -2.31 3.33 7.05
N GLY A 12 -3.17 2.56 6.41
CA GLY A 12 -3.54 2.73 5.00
C GLY A 12 -4.86 3.46 4.83
N GLY A 13 -5.05 4.16 3.71
CA GLY A 13 -6.26 4.95 3.45
C GLY A 13 -7.58 4.17 3.40
N THR A 14 -7.54 2.85 3.16
CA THR A 14 -8.75 2.00 3.12
C THR A 14 -8.95 1.22 4.41
N GLN A 15 -7.89 0.81 5.05
CA GLN A 15 -7.88 0.02 6.28
C GLN A 15 -6.60 0.30 7.05
N THR A 16 -6.70 0.43 8.37
CA THR A 16 -5.57 0.47 9.29
C THR A 16 -5.49 -0.85 10.04
N ARG A 17 -4.32 -1.48 10.02
CA ARG A 17 -4.04 -2.73 10.75
C ARG A 17 -3.11 -2.46 11.91
N TRP A 18 -3.27 -3.22 12.98
CA TRP A 18 -2.39 -3.17 14.13
C TRP A 18 -2.04 -4.58 14.62
N ALA A 19 -0.90 -4.70 15.30
CA ALA A 19 -0.48 -5.93 15.95
C ALA A 19 0.29 -5.62 17.23
N LEU A 20 0.18 -6.51 18.24
CA LEU A 20 0.99 -6.53 19.44
C LEU A 20 2.00 -7.67 19.36
N ALA A 21 3.27 -7.38 19.60
CA ALA A 21 4.34 -8.35 19.68
C ALA A 21 4.86 -8.48 21.12
N ALA A 22 5.03 -9.72 21.58
CA ALA A 22 5.70 -10.09 22.82
C ALA A 22 7.03 -10.80 22.55
N PRO A 23 7.99 -10.85 23.52
CA PRO A 23 9.21 -11.62 23.35
C PRO A 23 8.95 -13.12 23.03
N PRO A 24 9.72 -13.72 22.13
CA PRO A 24 10.87 -13.17 21.38
C PRO A 24 10.51 -12.46 20.07
N GLY A 25 9.26 -12.05 19.84
CA GLY A 25 8.76 -11.42 18.60
C GLY A 25 7.48 -12.08 18.09
N THR A 26 6.82 -12.85 18.94
CA THR A 26 5.53 -13.51 18.66
C THR A 26 4.41 -12.45 18.64
N ILE A 27 3.59 -12.47 17.60
CA ILE A 27 2.36 -11.68 17.56
C ILE A 27 1.33 -12.33 18.49
N VAL A 28 0.91 -11.59 19.50
CA VAL A 28 -0.03 -12.07 20.55
C VAL A 28 -1.45 -11.56 20.35
N ALA A 29 -1.60 -10.48 19.59
CA ALA A 29 -2.90 -9.94 19.19
C ALA A 29 -2.73 -9.13 17.91
N GLU A 30 -3.78 -9.06 17.10
CA GLU A 30 -3.87 -8.22 15.91
C GLU A 30 -5.31 -7.85 15.61
N GLY A 31 -5.49 -6.79 14.85
CA GLY A 31 -6.80 -6.36 14.42
C GLY A 31 -6.74 -5.29 13.35
N ALA A 32 -7.91 -4.81 12.99
CA ALA A 32 -8.05 -3.76 12.00
C ALA A 32 -9.18 -2.80 12.40
N VAL A 33 -8.98 -1.53 12.04
CA VAL A 33 -9.97 -0.45 12.16
C VAL A 33 -10.11 0.25 10.81
N ARG A 34 -10.98 1.25 10.74
CA ARG A 34 -11.17 2.08 9.54
C ARG A 34 -9.83 2.63 9.05
N GLY A 35 -9.73 2.82 7.72
CA GLY A 35 -8.56 3.44 7.10
C GLY A 35 -8.37 4.88 7.56
N MET A 36 -7.10 5.28 7.70
CA MET A 36 -6.69 6.66 7.97
C MET A 36 -5.42 7.00 7.19
N SER A 37 -5.23 8.31 6.96
CA SER A 37 -4.07 8.86 6.26
C SER A 37 -3.55 10.06 7.02
N ALA A 38 -2.24 10.27 7.01
CA ALA A 38 -1.64 11.47 7.57
C ALA A 38 -2.15 12.78 6.90
N LEU A 39 -2.70 12.70 5.70
CA LEU A 39 -3.32 13.85 5.03
C LEU A 39 -4.63 14.31 5.69
N GLN A 40 -5.28 13.43 6.46
CA GLN A 40 -6.55 13.69 7.13
C GLN A 40 -6.38 14.11 8.60
N LEU A 41 -5.17 14.44 9.01
CA LEU A 41 -4.84 14.74 10.41
C LEU A 41 -5.72 15.82 11.04
N HIS A 42 -6.18 16.79 10.25
CA HIS A 42 -7.01 17.91 10.69
C HIS A 42 -8.53 17.62 10.68
N GLU A 43 -8.96 16.45 10.25
CA GLU A 43 -10.38 16.13 10.05
C GLU A 43 -11.05 15.49 11.29
N GLY A 44 -10.35 15.37 12.44
CA GLY A 44 -10.86 14.72 13.66
C GLY A 44 -10.96 13.19 13.57
N VAL A 45 -11.21 12.66 12.39
CA VAL A 45 -11.39 11.25 12.07
C VAL A 45 -10.19 10.38 12.45
N VAL A 46 -8.97 10.94 12.35
CA VAL A 46 -7.74 10.21 12.71
C VAL A 46 -7.70 9.96 14.21
N GLY A 47 -8.06 10.95 15.03
CA GLY A 47 -8.10 10.81 16.50
C GLY A 47 -9.12 9.77 16.98
N GLU A 48 -10.33 9.76 16.41
CA GLU A 48 -11.35 8.75 16.71
C GLU A 48 -10.87 7.35 16.35
N THR A 49 -10.30 7.17 15.16
CA THR A 49 -9.80 5.87 14.70
C THR A 49 -8.63 5.38 15.55
N LEU A 50 -7.73 6.27 15.98
CA LEU A 50 -6.64 5.93 16.89
C LEU A 50 -7.14 5.55 18.26
N SER A 51 -8.18 6.20 18.80
CA SER A 51 -8.81 5.84 20.08
C SER A 51 -9.47 4.47 20.02
N GLU A 52 -10.15 4.13 18.93
CA GLU A 52 -10.71 2.81 18.68
C GLU A 52 -9.61 1.73 18.65
N LEU A 53 -8.54 1.98 17.87
CA LEU A 53 -7.37 1.09 17.78
C LEU A 53 -6.72 0.88 19.16
N ALA A 54 -6.48 1.97 19.90
CA ALA A 54 -5.88 1.92 21.22
C ALA A 54 -6.73 1.08 22.19
N SER A 55 -8.04 1.28 22.21
CA SER A 55 -8.97 0.50 23.03
C SER A 55 -8.90 -0.99 22.71
N ALA A 56 -8.89 -1.33 21.40
CA ALA A 56 -8.76 -2.71 20.94
C ALA A 56 -7.41 -3.34 21.34
N ALA A 57 -6.30 -2.61 21.19
CA ALA A 57 -4.97 -3.11 21.56
C ALA A 57 -4.82 -3.27 23.07
N LEU A 58 -5.29 -2.31 23.87
CA LEU A 58 -5.21 -2.34 25.34
C LEU A 58 -5.99 -3.49 25.97
N ALA A 59 -7.02 -4.01 25.33
CA ALA A 59 -7.73 -5.22 25.77
C ALA A 59 -6.81 -6.46 25.83
N HIS A 60 -5.69 -6.45 25.11
CA HIS A 60 -4.72 -7.55 25.06
C HIS A 60 -3.42 -7.25 25.81
N GLY A 61 -3.21 -6.01 26.22
CA GLY A 61 -2.07 -5.60 27.02
C GLY A 61 -1.58 -4.20 26.68
N ARG A 62 -0.84 -3.58 27.60
CA ARG A 62 -0.31 -2.23 27.44
C ARG A 62 1.04 -2.28 26.70
N PRO A 63 1.18 -1.64 25.51
CA PRO A 63 2.45 -1.56 24.82
C PRO A 63 3.41 -0.62 25.57
N ALA A 64 4.69 -0.93 25.53
CA ALA A 64 5.74 -0.05 26.03
C ALA A 64 6.23 0.95 24.96
N ARG A 65 6.09 0.60 23.69
CA ARG A 65 6.46 1.44 22.53
C ARG A 65 5.57 1.16 21.34
N VAL A 66 5.46 2.16 20.47
CA VAL A 66 4.72 2.08 19.19
C VAL A 66 5.66 2.33 18.03
N TYR A 67 5.47 1.58 16.95
CA TYR A 67 6.06 1.86 15.63
C TYR A 67 4.92 1.91 14.61
N ALA A 68 4.71 3.07 13.99
CA ALA A 68 3.55 3.32 13.12
C ALA A 68 3.98 3.78 11.73
N GLY A 69 3.50 3.09 10.70
CA GLY A 69 3.64 3.48 9.30
C GLY A 69 2.36 4.14 8.78
N PHE A 70 2.48 5.32 8.20
CA PHE A 70 1.35 6.08 7.65
C PHE A 70 1.49 6.34 6.16
N THR A 71 0.41 6.10 5.42
CA THR A 71 0.29 6.61 4.06
C THR A 71 0.13 8.13 4.07
N GLY A 72 0.71 8.81 3.06
CA GLY A 72 0.60 10.26 2.94
C GLY A 72 1.40 11.06 3.98
N LEU A 73 2.39 10.45 4.64
CA LEU A 73 3.18 11.09 5.69
C LEU A 73 3.93 12.33 5.17
N GLY A 74 3.74 13.47 5.86
CA GLY A 74 4.49 14.72 5.68
C GLY A 74 5.83 14.72 6.41
N ARG A 75 6.44 15.89 6.50
CA ARG A 75 7.73 16.07 7.21
C ARG A 75 7.58 16.18 8.72
N ASP A 76 6.48 16.81 9.17
CA ASP A 76 6.19 16.97 10.60
C ASP A 76 5.40 15.77 11.11
N VAL A 77 6.00 15.03 12.03
CA VAL A 77 5.43 13.81 12.62
C VAL A 77 5.01 13.99 14.07
N GLU A 78 5.34 15.12 14.70
CA GLU A 78 5.05 15.35 16.12
C GLU A 78 3.55 15.32 16.45
N PRO A 79 2.64 15.90 15.64
CA PRO A 79 1.21 15.78 15.91
C PRO A 79 0.72 14.32 15.93
N LEU A 80 1.25 13.48 15.04
CA LEU A 80 0.90 12.05 15.01
C LEU A 80 1.45 11.28 16.23
N ARG A 81 2.67 11.60 16.67
CA ARG A 81 3.23 11.00 17.88
C ARG A 81 2.36 11.25 19.11
N THR A 82 1.92 12.48 19.28
CA THR A 82 1.02 12.88 20.36
C THR A 82 -0.32 12.15 20.26
N LEU A 83 -0.99 12.22 19.10
CA LEU A 83 -2.29 11.58 18.88
C LEU A 83 -2.28 10.06 19.08
N ILE A 84 -1.17 9.39 18.72
CA ILE A 84 -1.01 7.95 18.95
C ILE A 84 -0.72 7.64 20.40
N GLY A 85 0.09 8.47 21.06
CA GLY A 85 0.53 8.26 22.42
C GLY A 85 -0.57 8.49 23.45
N GLU A 86 -1.36 9.54 23.32
CA GLU A 86 -2.39 9.94 24.29
C GLU A 86 -3.34 8.79 24.69
N PRO A 87 -4.04 8.10 23.77
CA PRO A 87 -4.99 7.05 24.14
C PRO A 87 -4.31 5.78 24.71
N LEU A 88 -2.98 5.65 24.57
CA LEU A 88 -2.18 4.55 25.07
C LEU A 88 -1.45 4.90 26.39
N ASP A 89 -1.56 6.14 26.87
CA ASP A 89 -0.81 6.70 27.99
C ASP A 89 0.71 6.54 27.79
N LEU A 90 1.18 6.92 26.59
CA LEU A 90 2.58 6.90 26.18
C LEU A 90 3.08 8.32 25.87
N ALA A 91 4.29 8.64 26.31
CA ALA A 91 4.96 9.86 25.91
C ALA A 91 5.32 9.83 24.39
N PRO A 92 5.37 10.98 23.70
CA PRO A 92 5.66 11.04 22.25
C PRO A 92 6.99 10.38 21.83
N ASP A 93 7.98 10.34 22.71
CA ASP A 93 9.27 9.67 22.48
C ASP A 93 9.18 8.14 22.50
N ALA A 94 8.11 7.59 23.04
CA ALA A 94 7.79 6.17 22.96
C ALA A 94 7.13 5.77 21.63
N VAL A 95 6.78 6.75 20.79
CA VAL A 95 6.10 6.55 19.51
C VAL A 95 7.03 6.90 18.34
N THR A 96 7.34 5.91 17.52
CA THR A 96 8.04 6.10 16.23
C THR A 96 7.01 6.17 15.11
N VAL A 97 7.03 7.25 14.32
CA VAL A 97 6.18 7.41 13.13
C VAL A 97 7.05 7.43 11.89
N THR A 98 6.68 6.63 10.90
CA THR A 98 7.35 6.52 9.60
C THR A 98 6.31 6.34 8.48
N SER A 99 6.76 6.17 7.24
CA SER A 99 5.86 5.88 6.12
C SER A 99 5.45 4.40 6.09
N ASP A 100 4.28 4.13 5.53
CA ASP A 100 3.77 2.79 5.24
C ASP A 100 4.75 1.94 4.42
N ILE A 101 5.45 2.57 3.47
CA ILE A 101 6.46 1.89 2.66
C ILE A 101 7.73 1.51 3.45
N ASP A 102 8.08 2.23 4.51
CA ASP A 102 9.20 1.87 5.40
C ASP A 102 8.89 0.55 6.12
N ILE A 103 7.71 0.43 6.72
CA ILE A 103 7.32 -0.80 7.42
C ILE A 103 7.13 -1.98 6.46
N ALA A 104 6.60 -1.74 5.26
CA ALA A 104 6.50 -2.77 4.21
C ALA A 104 7.88 -3.25 3.76
N TYR A 105 8.86 -2.34 3.64
CA TYR A 105 10.24 -2.70 3.33
C TYR A 105 10.85 -3.59 4.43
N ARG A 106 10.72 -3.17 5.70
CA ARG A 106 11.30 -3.88 6.85
C ARG A 106 10.65 -5.22 7.18
N ASP A 107 9.46 -5.46 6.64
CA ASP A 107 8.82 -6.78 6.69
C ASP A 107 9.48 -7.78 5.73
N ILE A 108 10.04 -7.30 4.64
CA ILE A 108 10.55 -8.12 3.54
C ILE A 108 12.07 -8.22 3.55
N PHE A 109 12.77 -7.08 3.79
CA PHE A 109 14.21 -6.96 3.74
C PHE A 109 14.78 -6.22 4.95
N SER A 110 16.00 -6.59 5.34
CA SER A 110 16.85 -5.74 6.18
C SER A 110 17.45 -4.59 5.37
N PRO A 111 17.87 -3.48 6.01
CA PRO A 111 18.56 -2.40 5.31
C PRO A 111 19.75 -2.88 4.46
N GLY A 112 19.82 -2.46 3.22
CA GLY A 112 20.85 -2.82 2.25
C GLY A 112 20.56 -4.04 1.37
N GLU A 113 19.54 -4.87 1.68
CA GLU A 113 19.39 -6.19 1.05
C GLU A 113 18.64 -6.18 -0.30
N GLY A 114 17.58 -5.41 -0.47
CA GLY A 114 16.75 -5.54 -1.66
C GLY A 114 15.92 -4.30 -1.98
N TYR A 115 15.09 -4.39 -3.02
CA TYR A 115 14.15 -3.38 -3.44
C TYR A 115 12.72 -3.87 -3.26
N VAL A 116 11.87 -3.08 -2.62
CA VAL A 116 10.45 -3.37 -2.50
C VAL A 116 9.69 -2.50 -3.49
N VAL A 117 9.05 -3.13 -4.47
CA VAL A 117 8.08 -2.50 -5.36
C VAL A 117 6.70 -2.73 -4.78
N TYR A 118 6.05 -1.67 -4.35
CA TYR A 118 4.73 -1.72 -3.76
C TYR A 118 3.68 -1.22 -4.76
N ALA A 119 2.67 -2.04 -5.01
CA ALA A 119 1.53 -1.72 -5.86
C ALA A 119 0.22 -1.88 -5.09
N GLY A 120 -0.30 -0.76 -4.61
CA GLY A 120 -1.61 -0.62 -3.98
C GLY A 120 -2.56 0.18 -4.86
N THR A 121 -3.24 1.18 -4.32
CA THR A 121 -3.98 2.18 -5.12
C THR A 121 -3.02 2.93 -6.05
N GLY A 122 -1.85 3.36 -5.56
CA GLY A 122 -0.74 3.85 -6.37
C GLY A 122 0.43 2.85 -6.40
N SER A 123 1.61 3.29 -6.88
CA SER A 123 2.81 2.47 -6.92
C SER A 123 4.07 3.25 -6.54
N VAL A 124 5.00 2.57 -5.86
CA VAL A 124 6.27 3.13 -5.42
C VAL A 124 7.30 2.02 -5.28
N VAL A 125 8.58 2.32 -5.52
CA VAL A 125 9.69 1.45 -5.13
C VAL A 125 10.46 2.10 -3.99
N ALA A 126 10.86 1.27 -3.02
CA ALA A 126 11.65 1.67 -1.86
C ALA A 126 12.93 0.85 -1.73
N PHE A 127 13.93 1.50 -1.18
CA PHE A 127 15.20 0.92 -0.75
C PHE A 127 15.66 1.62 0.53
N ILE A 128 15.90 0.86 1.58
CA ILE A 128 16.57 1.39 2.77
C ILE A 128 18.02 0.93 2.69
N ASP A 129 18.95 1.87 2.61
CA ASP A 129 20.38 1.54 2.53
C ASP A 129 20.95 1.09 3.90
N ALA A 130 22.23 0.68 3.90
CA ALA A 130 22.90 0.19 5.13
C ALA A 130 23.01 1.26 6.23
N SER A 131 22.92 2.56 5.89
CA SER A 131 22.86 3.66 6.86
C SER A 131 21.46 3.86 7.47
N GLY A 132 20.43 3.17 6.94
CA GLY A 132 19.04 3.34 7.33
C GLY A 132 18.29 4.43 6.56
N THR A 133 18.92 5.03 5.54
CA THR A 133 18.29 6.07 4.71
C THR A 133 17.30 5.45 3.71
N LEU A 134 16.07 5.94 3.70
CA LEU A 134 15.03 5.53 2.78
C LEU A 134 15.13 6.26 1.44
N HIS A 135 15.38 5.52 0.37
CA HIS A 135 15.35 5.99 -1.01
C HIS A 135 14.06 5.52 -1.70
N ARG A 136 13.46 6.40 -2.50
CA ARG A 136 12.21 6.11 -3.23
C ARG A 136 12.30 6.53 -4.70
N ALA A 137 11.56 5.81 -5.55
CA ALA A 137 11.19 6.25 -6.90
C ALA A 137 9.72 5.90 -7.18
N GLY A 138 9.04 6.68 -8.01
CA GLY A 138 7.57 6.63 -8.11
C GLY A 138 6.90 7.22 -6.87
N GLY A 139 5.64 6.86 -6.64
CA GLY A 139 4.85 7.39 -5.52
C GLY A 139 4.64 8.91 -5.64
N ARG A 140 4.40 9.40 -6.86
CA ARG A 140 4.16 10.80 -7.16
C ARG A 140 2.70 11.19 -7.06
N GLY A 141 1.85 10.23 -6.81
CA GLY A 141 0.41 10.37 -6.74
C GLY A 141 -0.28 10.04 -8.05
N VAL A 142 -1.51 9.56 -7.95
CA VAL A 142 -2.31 9.02 -9.07
C VAL A 142 -2.61 10.05 -10.17
N ALA A 143 -2.56 11.34 -9.83
CA ALA A 143 -2.75 12.42 -10.80
C ALA A 143 -1.55 12.61 -11.75
N LEU A 144 -0.33 12.28 -11.28
CA LEU A 144 0.90 12.48 -12.04
C LEU A 144 1.42 11.21 -12.67
N ASP A 145 1.43 10.08 -11.91
CA ASP A 145 2.05 8.83 -12.35
C ASP A 145 1.39 7.63 -11.66
N ASP A 146 2.09 7.00 -10.71
CA ASP A 146 1.71 5.78 -9.99
C ASP A 146 1.38 4.60 -10.93
N GLY A 147 2.14 4.49 -12.03
CA GLY A 147 1.99 3.45 -13.05
C GLY A 147 2.05 2.04 -12.46
N GLY A 148 1.09 1.19 -12.83
CA GLY A 148 0.95 -0.18 -12.32
C GLY A 148 0.18 -0.31 -11.01
N GLY A 149 -0.24 0.80 -10.38
CA GLY A 149 -1.18 0.81 -9.27
C GLY A 149 -2.63 0.57 -9.70
N GLY A 150 -3.49 0.21 -8.75
CA GLY A 150 -4.91 -0.07 -9.04
C GLY A 150 -5.65 1.10 -9.68
N TYR A 151 -5.38 2.32 -9.24
CA TYR A 151 -5.95 3.52 -9.86
C TYR A 151 -5.51 3.67 -11.32
N TRP A 152 -4.22 3.45 -11.59
CA TRP A 152 -3.68 3.52 -12.96
C TRP A 152 -4.35 2.48 -13.87
N ILE A 153 -4.48 1.22 -13.42
CA ILE A 153 -5.15 0.15 -14.16
C ILE A 153 -6.59 0.55 -14.51
N ALA A 154 -7.34 1.05 -13.53
CA ALA A 154 -8.71 1.49 -13.71
C ALA A 154 -8.81 2.69 -14.67
N ARG A 155 -7.92 3.67 -14.54
CA ARG A 155 -7.85 4.83 -15.43
C ARG A 155 -7.59 4.43 -16.87
N GLU A 156 -6.63 3.53 -17.11
CA GLU A 156 -6.31 3.06 -18.46
C GLU A 156 -7.50 2.33 -19.09
N ALA A 157 -8.24 1.54 -18.32
CA ALA A 157 -9.42 0.85 -18.78
C ALA A 157 -10.56 1.81 -19.15
N LEU A 158 -10.86 2.78 -18.28
CA LEU A 158 -11.87 3.80 -18.59
C LEU A 158 -11.45 4.69 -19.76
N ARG A 159 -10.17 5.03 -19.85
CA ARG A 159 -9.62 5.80 -20.97
C ARG A 159 -9.79 5.07 -22.31
N TYR A 160 -9.56 3.77 -22.32
CA TYR A 160 -9.82 2.95 -23.50
C TYR A 160 -11.29 2.99 -23.91
N ILE A 161 -12.20 2.72 -22.98
CA ILE A 161 -13.65 2.69 -23.25
C ILE A 161 -14.15 4.02 -23.79
N TRP A 162 -13.84 5.14 -23.14
CA TRP A 162 -14.36 6.44 -23.57
C TRP A 162 -13.74 6.96 -24.86
N ARG A 163 -12.51 6.56 -25.20
CA ARG A 163 -11.95 6.81 -26.53
C ARG A 163 -12.63 5.98 -27.61
N ALA A 164 -12.98 4.74 -27.32
CA ALA A 164 -13.75 3.92 -28.24
C ALA A 164 -15.19 4.48 -28.45
N ASP A 165 -15.79 5.05 -27.40
CA ASP A 165 -17.07 5.76 -27.49
C ASP A 165 -16.96 7.03 -28.34
N ASP A 166 -15.86 7.80 -28.22
CA ASP A 166 -15.60 8.98 -29.05
C ASP A 166 -15.48 8.63 -30.55
N GLU A 167 -14.87 7.46 -30.86
CA GLU A 167 -14.67 7.00 -32.23
C GLU A 167 -15.93 6.39 -32.84
N ASP A 168 -16.64 5.56 -32.09
CA ASP A 168 -17.90 4.89 -32.49
C ASP A 168 -18.85 4.71 -31.30
N PRO A 169 -19.78 5.65 -31.06
CA PRO A 169 -20.71 5.59 -29.94
C PRO A 169 -21.64 4.39 -29.94
N ALA A 170 -21.86 3.73 -31.07
CA ALA A 170 -22.68 2.53 -31.22
C ALA A 170 -21.84 1.26 -31.38
N GLY A 171 -20.52 1.36 -31.22
CA GLY A 171 -19.57 0.31 -31.50
C GLY A 171 -19.66 -0.92 -30.59
N SER A 172 -19.12 -2.01 -31.08
CA SER A 172 -19.10 -3.32 -30.40
C SER A 172 -18.27 -3.34 -29.10
N TRP A 173 -17.49 -2.30 -28.84
CA TRP A 173 -16.77 -2.15 -27.58
C TRP A 173 -17.69 -2.19 -26.35
N ARG A 174 -18.98 -1.78 -26.51
CA ARG A 174 -20.00 -1.81 -25.45
C ARG A 174 -20.30 -3.21 -24.96
N ASP A 175 -20.15 -4.21 -25.83
CA ASP A 175 -20.41 -5.62 -25.53
C ASP A 175 -19.12 -6.35 -25.11
N SER A 176 -17.98 -5.62 -25.00
CA SER A 176 -16.73 -6.22 -24.55
C SER A 176 -16.82 -6.63 -23.08
N PRO A 177 -16.21 -7.76 -22.67
CA PRO A 177 -16.15 -8.18 -21.28
C PRO A 177 -15.65 -7.07 -20.35
N LEU A 178 -14.68 -6.27 -20.82
CA LEU A 178 -14.13 -5.14 -20.08
C LEU A 178 -15.16 -4.05 -19.80
N ALA A 179 -15.90 -3.62 -20.82
CA ALA A 179 -16.92 -2.57 -20.67
C ALA A 179 -18.05 -3.04 -19.76
N ILE A 180 -18.57 -4.24 -19.97
CA ILE A 180 -19.63 -4.83 -19.14
C ILE A 180 -19.21 -4.88 -17.68
N ALA A 181 -18.04 -5.44 -17.35
CA ALA A 181 -17.57 -5.58 -15.98
C ALA A 181 -17.34 -4.23 -15.28
N LEU A 182 -16.82 -3.23 -15.99
CA LEU A 182 -16.63 -1.88 -15.44
C LEU A 182 -17.96 -1.18 -15.20
N PHE A 183 -18.90 -1.22 -16.15
CA PHE A 183 -20.19 -0.58 -16.02
C PHE A 183 -21.08 -1.24 -14.95
N GLU A 184 -20.98 -2.56 -14.77
CA GLU A 184 -21.60 -3.27 -13.66
C GLU A 184 -21.12 -2.71 -12.31
N GLN A 185 -19.82 -2.55 -12.14
CA GLN A 185 -19.24 -2.04 -10.90
C GLN A 185 -19.50 -0.54 -10.68
N ILE A 186 -19.57 0.26 -11.75
CA ILE A 186 -19.90 1.69 -11.71
C ILE A 186 -21.40 1.92 -11.44
N GLY A 187 -22.26 0.96 -11.78
CA GLY A 187 -23.70 1.06 -11.62
C GLY A 187 -24.42 1.65 -12.84
N GLY A 188 -23.81 1.60 -14.02
CA GLY A 188 -24.43 2.00 -15.30
C GLY A 188 -23.43 2.31 -16.41
N ALA A 189 -23.91 2.15 -17.66
CA ALA A 189 -23.08 2.22 -18.88
C ALA A 189 -22.93 3.62 -19.48
N GLY A 190 -23.55 4.64 -18.92
CA GLY A 190 -23.49 6.00 -19.46
C GLY A 190 -22.38 6.86 -18.85
N TRP A 191 -21.94 7.89 -19.58
CA TRP A 191 -20.96 8.88 -19.11
C TRP A 191 -21.36 9.48 -17.74
N SER A 192 -22.64 9.77 -17.51
CA SER A 192 -23.10 10.33 -16.25
C SER A 192 -22.82 9.43 -15.03
N HIS A 193 -22.85 8.10 -15.20
CA HIS A 193 -22.51 7.13 -14.15
C HIS A 193 -21.01 7.13 -13.91
N THR A 194 -20.21 7.04 -14.96
CA THR A 194 -18.74 7.11 -14.87
C THR A 194 -18.28 8.43 -14.26
N HIS A 195 -18.83 9.56 -14.70
CA HIS A 195 -18.51 10.88 -14.16
C HIS A 195 -18.80 10.94 -12.65
N ARG A 196 -19.98 10.50 -12.22
CA ARG A 196 -20.33 10.47 -10.79
C ARG A 196 -19.39 9.58 -9.99
N TYR A 197 -19.05 8.40 -10.51
CA TYR A 197 -18.16 7.46 -9.83
C TYR A 197 -16.73 8.02 -9.70
N VAL A 198 -16.19 8.56 -10.78
CA VAL A 198 -14.79 9.04 -10.84
C VAL A 198 -14.60 10.33 -10.04
N TYR A 199 -15.54 11.28 -10.15
CA TYR A 199 -15.40 12.60 -9.54
C TYR A 199 -16.12 12.74 -8.19
N GLY A 200 -17.01 11.83 -7.85
CA GLY A 200 -17.70 11.79 -6.56
C GLY A 200 -17.11 10.80 -5.56
N GLY A 201 -16.28 9.86 -6.03
CA GLY A 201 -15.62 8.87 -5.20
C GLY A 201 -14.20 9.29 -4.77
N ASP A 202 -13.59 8.46 -3.94
CA ASP A 202 -12.20 8.64 -3.54
C ASP A 202 -11.23 7.86 -4.44
N ARG A 203 -9.91 8.00 -4.17
CA ARG A 203 -8.87 7.27 -4.90
C ARG A 203 -8.96 5.75 -4.75
N GLY A 204 -9.46 5.28 -3.60
CA GLY A 204 -9.65 3.87 -3.32
C GLY A 204 -10.82 3.31 -4.12
N ASP A 205 -11.92 4.08 -4.26
CA ASP A 205 -13.07 3.72 -5.10
C ASP A 205 -12.62 3.48 -6.53
N MET A 206 -11.89 4.44 -7.09
CA MET A 206 -11.33 4.33 -8.44
C MET A 206 -10.40 3.12 -8.56
N GLY A 207 -9.52 2.90 -7.57
CA GLY A 207 -8.61 1.75 -7.54
C GLY A 207 -9.32 0.39 -7.49
N ARG A 208 -10.55 0.33 -6.94
CA ARG A 208 -11.36 -0.90 -6.91
C ARG A 208 -11.84 -1.36 -8.29
N LEU A 209 -11.97 -0.44 -9.27
CA LEU A 209 -12.30 -0.83 -10.66
C LEU A 209 -11.24 -1.74 -11.29
N ALA A 210 -10.01 -1.75 -10.79
CA ALA A 210 -8.98 -2.69 -11.25
C ALA A 210 -9.36 -4.16 -11.01
N LEU A 211 -10.26 -4.45 -10.05
CA LEU A 211 -10.81 -5.79 -9.85
C LEU A 211 -11.65 -6.24 -11.04
N ALA A 212 -12.47 -5.34 -11.61
CA ALA A 212 -13.26 -5.63 -12.81
C ALA A 212 -12.35 -5.93 -14.01
N VAL A 213 -11.27 -5.16 -14.18
CA VAL A 213 -10.27 -5.41 -15.23
C VAL A 213 -9.62 -6.78 -15.07
N ALA A 214 -9.20 -7.12 -13.84
CA ALA A 214 -8.56 -8.40 -13.56
C ALA A 214 -9.51 -9.58 -13.80
N LYS A 215 -10.79 -9.45 -13.44
CA LYS A 215 -11.83 -10.49 -13.58
C LYS A 215 -11.99 -10.97 -15.02
N VAL A 216 -11.84 -10.08 -16.00
CA VAL A 216 -12.12 -10.38 -17.41
C VAL A 216 -10.86 -10.53 -18.27
N ALA A 217 -9.67 -10.48 -17.68
CA ALA A 217 -8.42 -10.56 -18.44
C ALA A 217 -8.20 -11.89 -19.18
N GLY A 218 -8.89 -12.96 -18.77
CA GLY A 218 -8.91 -14.24 -19.49
C GLY A 218 -9.62 -14.16 -20.84
N GLU A 219 -10.61 -13.28 -20.97
CA GLU A 219 -11.55 -13.20 -22.10
C GLU A 219 -11.36 -11.92 -22.93
N ASP A 220 -10.88 -10.85 -22.32
CA ASP A 220 -10.73 -9.55 -22.93
C ASP A 220 -9.25 -9.20 -23.23
N PRO A 221 -8.87 -8.99 -24.49
CA PRO A 221 -7.48 -8.70 -24.88
C PRO A 221 -7.00 -7.33 -24.36
N VAL A 222 -7.91 -6.35 -24.22
CA VAL A 222 -7.57 -5.01 -23.73
C VAL A 222 -7.29 -5.06 -22.23
N ALA A 223 -8.13 -5.76 -21.47
CA ALA A 223 -7.91 -5.98 -20.03
C ALA A 223 -6.56 -6.69 -19.79
N ARG A 224 -6.25 -7.71 -20.61
CA ARG A 224 -4.97 -8.42 -20.57
C ARG A 224 -3.79 -7.49 -20.81
N GLU A 225 -3.85 -6.66 -21.84
CA GLU A 225 -2.79 -5.72 -22.18
C GLU A 225 -2.59 -4.65 -21.10
N ILE A 226 -3.67 -4.14 -20.50
CA ILE A 226 -3.58 -3.18 -19.38
C ILE A 226 -2.85 -3.79 -18.18
N LEU A 227 -3.15 -5.04 -17.81
CA LEU A 227 -2.47 -5.71 -16.72
C LEU A 227 -1.01 -6.03 -17.03
N ALA A 228 -0.70 -6.40 -18.27
CA ALA A 228 0.67 -6.57 -18.71
C ALA A 228 1.44 -5.24 -18.70
N ALA A 229 0.83 -4.16 -19.14
CA ALA A 229 1.41 -2.82 -19.06
C ALA A 229 1.65 -2.38 -17.60
N ALA A 230 0.75 -2.72 -16.67
CA ALA A 230 0.95 -2.49 -15.25
C ALA A 230 2.22 -3.19 -14.74
N GLY A 231 2.45 -4.43 -15.12
CA GLY A 231 3.68 -5.16 -14.79
C GLY A 231 4.94 -4.48 -15.34
N ARG A 232 4.90 -3.95 -16.57
CA ARG A 232 6.03 -3.20 -17.17
C ARG A 232 6.32 -1.90 -16.42
N GLU A 233 5.29 -1.17 -15.96
CA GLU A 233 5.48 0.03 -15.15
C GLU A 233 6.13 -0.30 -13.80
N LEU A 234 5.74 -1.38 -13.14
CA LEU A 234 6.36 -1.83 -11.91
C LEU A 234 7.82 -2.26 -12.13
N ALA A 235 8.10 -2.92 -13.26
CA ALA A 235 9.48 -3.24 -13.68
C ALA A 235 10.33 -1.97 -13.87
N ARG A 236 9.78 -0.93 -14.50
CA ARG A 236 10.44 0.37 -14.67
C ARG A 236 10.92 0.93 -13.33
N LEU A 237 10.09 0.85 -12.28
CA LEU A 237 10.45 1.31 -10.94
C LEU A 237 11.63 0.51 -10.35
N ALA A 238 11.60 -0.83 -10.45
CA ALA A 238 12.70 -1.68 -10.00
C ALA A 238 14.01 -1.36 -10.72
N LEU A 239 13.95 -1.17 -12.05
CA LEU A 239 15.11 -0.83 -12.88
C LEU A 239 15.69 0.56 -12.53
N VAL A 240 14.87 1.52 -12.12
CA VAL A 240 15.34 2.82 -11.62
C VAL A 240 16.21 2.63 -10.38
N MET A 241 15.79 1.80 -9.41
CA MET A 241 16.59 1.53 -8.22
C MET A 241 17.87 0.76 -8.55
N THR A 242 17.78 -0.23 -9.44
CA THR A 242 18.95 -0.98 -9.90
C THR A 242 20.01 -0.07 -10.53
N ARG A 243 19.61 0.91 -11.34
CA ARG A 243 20.53 1.88 -11.93
C ARG A 243 21.17 2.82 -10.89
N ARG A 244 20.42 3.19 -9.83
CA ARG A 244 20.92 4.12 -8.79
C ARG A 244 21.80 3.46 -7.75
N HIS A 245 21.49 2.22 -7.39
CA HIS A 245 22.07 1.57 -6.20
C HIS A 245 22.67 0.19 -6.48
N GLY A 246 22.74 -0.24 -7.76
CA GLY A 246 23.27 -1.54 -8.19
C GLY A 246 22.25 -2.68 -8.13
N PRO A 247 22.60 -3.86 -8.65
CA PRO A 247 21.73 -5.02 -8.69
C PRO A 247 21.46 -5.57 -7.28
N ARG A 248 20.18 -5.85 -6.98
CA ARG A 248 19.69 -6.46 -5.74
C ARG A 248 18.45 -7.29 -6.02
N PRO A 249 18.07 -8.20 -5.11
CA PRO A 249 16.76 -8.85 -5.12
C PRO A 249 15.62 -7.82 -5.12
N VAL A 250 14.53 -8.17 -5.78
CA VAL A 250 13.32 -7.34 -5.90
C VAL A 250 12.14 -8.13 -5.33
N ALA A 251 11.40 -7.53 -4.42
CA ALA A 251 10.11 -8.03 -3.97
C ALA A 251 8.99 -7.14 -4.51
N LEU A 252 8.03 -7.76 -5.20
CA LEU A 252 6.78 -7.13 -5.58
C LEU A 252 5.73 -7.42 -4.50
N THR A 253 5.05 -6.40 -4.01
CA THR A 253 4.02 -6.54 -2.96
C THR A 253 2.88 -5.56 -3.15
N GLY A 254 1.84 -5.70 -2.35
CA GLY A 254 0.64 -4.87 -2.39
C GLY A 254 -0.54 -5.53 -3.09
N ARG A 255 -1.74 -4.98 -2.87
CA ARG A 255 -2.98 -5.60 -3.37
C ARG A 255 -3.10 -5.57 -4.89
N ALA A 256 -2.66 -4.49 -5.55
CA ALA A 256 -2.71 -4.42 -7.00
C ALA A 256 -1.75 -5.43 -7.65
N ALA A 257 -0.60 -5.71 -7.03
CA ALA A 257 0.34 -6.72 -7.50
C ALA A 257 -0.25 -8.15 -7.52
N GLN A 258 -1.27 -8.40 -6.72
CA GLN A 258 -1.92 -9.71 -6.56
C GLN A 258 -3.23 -9.85 -7.35
N LEU A 259 -3.63 -8.82 -8.10
CA LEU A 259 -4.89 -8.81 -8.85
C LEU A 259 -4.94 -9.90 -9.91
N HIS A 260 -3.83 -10.11 -10.62
CA HIS A 260 -3.74 -11.09 -11.69
C HIS A 260 -2.28 -11.51 -11.96
N PRO A 261 -2.00 -12.79 -12.28
CA PRO A 261 -0.64 -13.30 -12.56
C PRO A 261 0.11 -12.53 -13.65
N LEU A 262 -0.58 -12.03 -14.69
CA LEU A 262 0.01 -11.25 -15.78
C LEU A 262 0.84 -10.05 -15.31
N ILE A 263 0.50 -9.44 -14.17
CA ILE A 263 1.26 -8.31 -13.62
C ILE A 263 2.67 -8.78 -13.24
N PHE A 264 2.76 -9.86 -12.47
CA PHE A 264 4.04 -10.44 -12.07
C PHE A 264 4.81 -11.01 -13.27
N GLU A 265 4.14 -11.75 -14.15
CA GLU A 265 4.73 -12.36 -15.35
C GLU A 265 5.33 -11.30 -16.28
N SER A 266 4.59 -10.22 -16.55
CA SER A 266 5.07 -9.11 -17.37
C SER A 266 6.22 -8.35 -16.71
N MET A 267 6.16 -8.13 -15.40
CA MET A 267 7.29 -7.57 -14.65
C MET A 267 8.51 -8.48 -14.76
N ARG A 268 8.35 -9.80 -14.59
CA ARG A 268 9.43 -10.81 -14.70
C ARG A 268 10.05 -10.82 -16.09
N ALA A 269 9.25 -10.72 -17.14
CA ALA A 269 9.72 -10.67 -18.53
C ALA A 269 10.50 -9.39 -18.87
N THR A 270 10.25 -8.30 -18.12
CA THR A 270 10.82 -6.98 -18.40
C THR A 270 12.15 -6.74 -17.67
N ILE A 271 12.32 -7.29 -16.45
CA ILE A 271 13.56 -7.11 -15.67
C ILE A 271 14.62 -8.16 -16.09
N PRO A 272 15.93 -7.87 -15.90
CA PRO A 272 16.99 -8.80 -16.28
C PRO A 272 16.78 -10.20 -15.68
N PRO A 273 17.00 -11.29 -16.43
CA PRO A 273 16.78 -12.67 -15.95
C PRO A 273 17.56 -13.02 -14.67
N ALA A 274 18.74 -12.45 -14.49
CA ALA A 274 19.60 -12.66 -13.30
C ALA A 274 19.06 -11.97 -12.03
N THR A 275 18.07 -11.05 -12.14
CA THR A 275 17.47 -10.40 -10.98
C THR A 275 16.53 -11.37 -10.27
N GLN A 276 16.77 -11.66 -9.02
CA GLN A 276 15.81 -12.39 -8.19
C GLN A 276 14.55 -11.53 -8.00
N LEU A 277 13.40 -12.02 -8.46
CA LEU A 277 12.09 -11.38 -8.29
C LEU A 277 11.14 -12.33 -7.58
N GLU A 278 10.50 -11.83 -6.52
CA GLU A 278 9.52 -12.58 -5.74
C GLU A 278 8.24 -11.76 -5.56
N LEU A 279 7.09 -12.43 -5.60
CA LEU A 279 5.82 -11.85 -5.15
C LEU A 279 5.67 -12.15 -3.65
N ARG A 280 5.53 -11.11 -2.83
CA ARG A 280 5.45 -11.22 -1.37
C ARG A 280 4.18 -10.59 -0.84
N VAL A 281 3.59 -11.21 0.16
CA VAL A 281 2.52 -10.59 0.95
C VAL A 281 3.17 -9.89 2.14
N SER A 282 3.02 -8.59 2.25
CA SER A 282 3.56 -7.83 3.37
C SER A 282 2.55 -7.74 4.51
N SER A 283 3.06 -7.93 5.72
CA SER A 283 2.39 -7.71 6.99
C SER A 283 3.09 -6.60 7.77
N GLY A 284 3.10 -5.38 7.20
CA GLY A 284 3.81 -4.22 7.75
C GLY A 284 3.55 -3.96 9.23
N HIS A 285 2.31 -4.16 9.69
CA HIS A 285 1.94 -4.07 11.11
C HIS A 285 2.68 -5.09 11.99
N HIS A 286 2.96 -6.30 11.52
CA HIS A 286 3.77 -7.29 12.26
C HIS A 286 5.23 -6.87 12.35
N ALA A 287 5.82 -6.40 11.25
CA ALA A 287 7.18 -5.88 11.25
C ALA A 287 7.30 -4.68 12.20
N ALA A 288 6.35 -3.75 12.13
CA ALA A 288 6.27 -2.60 13.01
C ALA A 288 6.17 -3.00 14.49
N ALA A 289 5.32 -4.00 14.83
CA ALA A 289 5.19 -4.50 16.20
C ALA A 289 6.51 -5.08 16.74
N ARG A 290 7.22 -5.86 15.93
CA ARG A 290 8.54 -6.40 16.29
C ARG A 290 9.60 -5.30 16.46
N LEU A 291 9.56 -4.25 15.64
CA LEU A 291 10.43 -3.08 15.76
C LEU A 291 10.15 -2.31 17.04
N ALA A 292 8.89 -2.09 17.38
CA ALA A 292 8.46 -1.47 18.63
C ALA A 292 8.93 -2.29 19.85
N LEU A 293 8.76 -3.62 19.82
CA LEU A 293 9.24 -4.52 20.86
C LEU A 293 10.76 -4.44 21.04
N LYS A 294 11.51 -4.49 19.94
CA LYS A 294 12.98 -4.38 19.98
C LYS A 294 13.44 -3.04 20.58
N ALA A 295 12.73 -1.96 20.27
CA ALA A 295 13.00 -0.65 20.88
C ALA A 295 12.69 -0.63 22.38
N ALA A 296 11.58 -1.26 22.81
CA ALA A 296 11.22 -1.38 24.22
C ALA A 296 12.29 -2.13 25.04
N GLN A 297 12.80 -3.22 24.49
CA GLN A 297 13.86 -4.02 25.15
C GLN A 297 15.17 -3.27 25.31
N ARG A 298 15.54 -2.41 24.34
CA ARG A 298 16.76 -1.58 24.42
C ARG A 298 16.68 -0.45 25.45
N SER A 299 15.49 -0.05 25.85
CA SER A 299 15.24 1.04 26.79
C SER A 299 15.09 0.55 28.25
N GLN A 300 15.09 -0.75 28.50
CA GLN A 300 15.12 -1.30 29.85
C GLN A 300 16.56 -1.29 30.37
N PRO A 301 16.85 -0.64 31.50
CA PRO A 301 18.17 -0.77 32.11
C PRO A 301 18.42 -2.23 32.50
N ALA A 302 19.68 -2.67 32.31
CA ALA A 302 20.14 -4.00 32.67
C ALA A 302 20.05 -4.27 34.16
#